data_4049d452f27a11c2148386cecb4aba3d
#
_entry.id   4049d452f27a11c2148386cecb4aba3d
#
_cell.length_a   1.000
_cell.length_b   1.000
_cell.length_c   1.000
_cell.angle_alpha   90.00
_cell.angle_beta   90.00
_cell.angle_gamma   90.00
#
_symmetry.space_group_name_H-M   'P 1'
#
loop_
_entity.id
_entity.type
_entity.pdbx_description
1 polymer ?
#
loop_
_entity_poly.entity_id
_entity_poly.type
_entity_poly.pdbx_seq_one_letter_code
_entity_poly.pdbx_strand_id
1 'polypeptide(L)'
;VFKDFVRVNSIPLRFFTKALKDLGLLSFDEPFKNLLTQGMVLKDGSKMSKSKGNTVDPDEIFENFGADTARLFILSDSPPARDFDWSDAGVEGCYKFLNRVWRLVSENQNYITKDYKIEFPLKRENDDLVRTVHMAIKGITNDIANDFQFNTVISKYRELTNAIYDWRGKKSDFTDEDKNVFSFAVLTLIKLMAPVTVHMSEEIWHDVGGAGSIHDEKWCVWDENLAKASKITLVVQVNGKVKDKLEADEGLSDDELKNLALSSDKVKELTAGKNIVKVIVVPKKLVN
;
A
#
# COMPACT_ATOMS: atom_id res chain seq x y z
N VAL A 1 -20.47 -18.55 11.46
CA VAL A 1 -21.20 -18.97 10.24
C VAL A 1 -20.24 -19.17 9.09
N PHE A 2 -19.32 -18.24 8.78
CA PHE A 2 -18.37 -18.42 7.66
C PHE A 2 -17.36 -19.56 7.93
N LYS A 3 -16.81 -19.62 9.16
CA LYS A 3 -15.95 -20.75 9.57
C LYS A 3 -16.69 -22.09 9.47
N ASP A 4 -17.95 -22.13 9.87
CA ASP A 4 -18.74 -23.34 9.77
C ASP A 4 -19.13 -23.65 8.32
N PHE A 5 -19.41 -22.63 7.50
CA PHE A 5 -19.69 -22.79 6.07
C PHE A 5 -18.46 -23.35 5.31
N VAL A 6 -17.27 -22.80 5.52
CA VAL A 6 -16.03 -23.30 4.91
C VAL A 6 -15.72 -24.71 5.43
N ARG A 7 -15.90 -24.96 6.73
CA ARG A 7 -15.69 -26.28 7.33
C ARG A 7 -16.65 -27.32 6.76
N VAL A 8 -17.92 -27.00 6.64
CA VAL A 8 -18.95 -27.91 6.07
C VAL A 8 -18.74 -28.15 4.59
N ASN A 9 -18.39 -27.13 3.80
CA ASN A 9 -18.18 -27.28 2.36
C ASN A 9 -16.79 -27.85 2.00
N SER A 10 -15.78 -27.69 2.85
CA SER A 10 -14.47 -28.29 2.60
C SER A 10 -14.45 -29.79 2.82
N ILE A 11 -15.32 -30.35 3.67
CA ILE A 11 -15.40 -31.81 3.91
C ILE A 11 -15.81 -32.56 2.63
N PRO A 12 -16.89 -32.19 1.91
CA PRO A 12 -17.21 -32.83 0.64
C PRO A 12 -16.10 -32.70 -0.40
N LEU A 13 -15.52 -31.49 -0.55
CA LEU A 13 -14.43 -31.27 -1.52
C LEU A 13 -13.21 -32.13 -1.20
N ARG A 14 -12.81 -32.27 0.04
CA ARG A 14 -11.71 -33.13 0.46
C ARG A 14 -12.05 -34.60 0.21
N PHE A 15 -13.28 -35.02 0.50
CA PHE A 15 -13.74 -36.38 0.21
C PHE A 15 -13.67 -36.69 -1.29
N PHE A 16 -14.23 -35.83 -2.14
CA PHE A 16 -14.17 -36.01 -3.59
C PHE A 16 -12.73 -36.03 -4.11
N THR A 17 -11.87 -35.15 -3.64
CA THR A 17 -10.46 -35.11 -4.05
C THR A 17 -9.78 -36.44 -3.74
N LYS A 18 -9.99 -36.99 -2.54
CA LYS A 18 -9.42 -38.30 -2.14
C LYS A 18 -9.99 -39.44 -2.99
N ALA A 19 -11.30 -39.45 -3.18
CA ALA A 19 -11.95 -40.46 -4.02
C ALA A 19 -11.44 -40.44 -5.48
N LEU A 20 -11.29 -39.24 -6.05
CA LEU A 20 -10.75 -39.09 -7.41
C LEU A 20 -9.26 -39.49 -7.48
N LYS A 21 -8.49 -39.24 -6.42
CA LYS A 21 -7.12 -39.75 -6.33
C LYS A 21 -7.08 -41.27 -6.28
N ASP A 22 -7.93 -41.89 -5.46
CA ASP A 22 -8.01 -43.37 -5.36
C ASP A 22 -8.41 -44.01 -6.70
N LEU A 23 -9.19 -43.32 -7.50
CA LEU A 23 -9.55 -43.68 -8.86
C LEU A 23 -8.44 -43.41 -9.89
N GLY A 24 -7.30 -42.82 -9.48
CA GLY A 24 -6.18 -42.49 -10.36
C GLY A 24 -6.42 -41.26 -11.25
N LEU A 25 -7.47 -40.49 -11.00
CA LEU A 25 -7.82 -39.30 -11.79
C LEU A 25 -7.07 -38.01 -11.30
N LEU A 26 -6.56 -38.02 -10.08
CA LEU A 26 -5.78 -36.90 -9.51
C LEU A 26 -4.47 -37.40 -8.90
N SER A 27 -3.44 -36.55 -8.95
CA SER A 27 -2.12 -36.81 -8.33
C SER A 27 -1.98 -36.33 -6.91
N PHE A 28 -2.96 -35.57 -6.38
CA PHE A 28 -2.95 -34.97 -5.04
C PHE A 28 -4.19 -35.43 -4.25
N ASP A 29 -4.11 -35.32 -2.92
CA ASP A 29 -5.16 -35.78 -1.99
C ASP A 29 -5.81 -34.66 -1.15
N GLU A 30 -5.27 -33.45 -1.22
CA GLU A 30 -5.85 -32.28 -0.59
C GLU A 30 -6.09 -31.18 -1.63
N PRO A 31 -7.32 -30.62 -1.71
CA PRO A 31 -7.67 -29.62 -2.72
C PRO A 31 -7.04 -28.24 -2.47
N PHE A 32 -6.61 -27.98 -1.24
CA PHE A 32 -6.06 -26.68 -0.83
C PHE A 32 -4.78 -26.86 -0.01
N LYS A 33 -3.77 -26.04 -0.32
CA LYS A 33 -2.53 -26.00 0.46
C LYS A 33 -2.67 -25.15 1.73
N ASN A 34 -3.43 -24.06 1.66
CA ASN A 34 -3.61 -23.09 2.75
C ASN A 34 -5.10 -22.75 2.91
N LEU A 35 -5.50 -22.48 4.14
CA LEU A 35 -6.81 -21.97 4.49
C LEU A 35 -6.67 -20.65 5.22
N LEU A 36 -7.09 -19.55 4.59
CA LEU A 36 -7.23 -18.24 5.24
C LEU A 36 -8.67 -18.07 5.70
N THR A 37 -8.88 -18.03 7.02
CA THR A 37 -10.22 -17.77 7.59
C THR A 37 -10.39 -16.28 7.86
N GLN A 38 -11.40 -15.68 7.23
CA GLN A 38 -11.78 -14.30 7.51
C GLN A 38 -12.54 -14.19 8.83
N GLY A 39 -12.38 -13.05 9.53
CA GLY A 39 -13.20 -12.65 10.66
C GLY A 39 -14.66 -12.35 10.26
N MET A 40 -15.46 -11.98 11.23
CA MET A 40 -16.87 -11.64 11.01
C MET A 40 -16.99 -10.20 10.54
N VAL A 41 -17.88 -9.98 9.58
CA VAL A 41 -18.34 -8.63 9.26
C VAL A 41 -19.52 -8.31 10.17
N LEU A 42 -19.36 -7.28 10.99
CA LEU A 42 -20.35 -6.78 11.92
C LEU A 42 -21.02 -5.55 11.33
N LYS A 43 -22.20 -5.20 11.84
CA LYS A 43 -22.82 -3.88 11.66
C LYS A 43 -23.40 -3.44 12.99
N ASP A 44 -23.00 -2.25 13.43
CA ASP A 44 -23.35 -1.69 14.74
C ASP A 44 -22.96 -2.63 15.90
N GLY A 45 -21.71 -3.16 15.84
CA GLY A 45 -21.15 -4.06 16.84
C GLY A 45 -21.82 -5.45 16.90
N SER A 46 -22.71 -5.77 15.97
CA SER A 46 -23.45 -7.03 15.95
C SER A 46 -23.27 -7.79 14.65
N LYS A 47 -23.26 -9.12 14.76
CA LYS A 47 -23.28 -9.99 13.58
C LYS A 47 -24.48 -9.65 12.69
N MET A 48 -24.23 -9.44 11.40
CA MET A 48 -25.27 -9.21 10.41
C MET A 48 -26.22 -10.41 10.33
N SER A 49 -27.52 -10.16 10.38
CA SER A 49 -28.53 -11.18 10.14
C SER A 49 -29.82 -10.56 9.60
N LYS A 50 -30.50 -11.29 8.71
CA LYS A 50 -31.79 -10.86 8.16
C LYS A 50 -32.84 -10.64 9.25
N SER A 51 -32.81 -11.46 10.30
CA SER A 51 -33.78 -11.34 11.43
C SER A 51 -33.57 -10.09 12.28
N LYS A 52 -32.36 -9.51 12.28
CA LYS A 52 -32.06 -8.25 12.98
C LYS A 52 -32.24 -7.01 12.09
N GLY A 53 -32.44 -7.19 10.79
CA GLY A 53 -32.53 -6.08 9.84
C GLY A 53 -31.27 -5.26 9.68
N ASN A 54 -30.10 -5.79 10.10
CA ASN A 54 -28.81 -5.11 10.04
C ASN A 54 -27.89 -5.66 8.94
N THR A 55 -28.47 -6.16 7.86
CA THR A 55 -27.72 -6.61 6.67
C THR A 55 -27.41 -5.42 5.77
N VAL A 56 -26.27 -5.49 5.08
CA VAL A 56 -25.93 -4.59 3.98
C VAL A 56 -26.20 -5.35 2.69
N ASP A 57 -26.93 -4.71 1.78
CA ASP A 57 -27.17 -5.26 0.45
C ASP A 57 -25.97 -4.96 -0.45
N PRO A 58 -25.28 -5.98 -0.95
CA PRO A 58 -24.17 -5.76 -1.88
C PRO A 58 -24.56 -5.04 -3.17
N ASP A 59 -25.79 -5.27 -3.66
CA ASP A 59 -26.26 -4.67 -4.92
C ASP A 59 -26.36 -3.15 -4.79
N GLU A 60 -26.88 -2.64 -3.66
CA GLU A 60 -26.89 -1.19 -3.39
C GLU A 60 -25.49 -0.58 -3.37
N ILE A 61 -24.51 -1.32 -2.83
CA ILE A 61 -23.12 -0.84 -2.81
C ILE A 61 -22.53 -0.85 -4.22
N PHE A 62 -22.80 -1.88 -5.01
CA PHE A 62 -22.28 -1.98 -6.38
C PHE A 62 -22.89 -0.90 -7.30
N GLU A 63 -24.17 -0.62 -7.16
CA GLU A 63 -24.85 0.42 -7.94
C GLU A 63 -24.36 1.83 -7.59
N ASN A 64 -24.14 2.12 -6.31
CA ASN A 64 -23.76 3.46 -5.85
C ASN A 64 -22.26 3.74 -5.90
N PHE A 65 -21.43 2.73 -5.65
CA PHE A 65 -19.98 2.91 -5.44
C PHE A 65 -19.11 2.03 -6.33
N GLY A 66 -19.69 1.02 -6.98
CA GLY A 66 -18.95 0.06 -7.80
C GLY A 66 -18.33 -1.08 -7.00
N ALA A 67 -18.11 -2.20 -7.68
CA ALA A 67 -17.58 -3.43 -7.08
C ALA A 67 -16.16 -3.26 -6.51
N ASP A 68 -15.30 -2.49 -7.16
CA ASP A 68 -13.93 -2.25 -6.72
C ASP A 68 -13.87 -1.47 -5.40
N THR A 69 -14.84 -0.59 -5.16
CA THR A 69 -14.95 0.11 -3.87
C THR A 69 -15.28 -0.87 -2.74
N ALA A 70 -16.24 -1.78 -2.97
CA ALA A 70 -16.58 -2.81 -1.98
C ALA A 70 -15.38 -3.73 -1.70
N ARG A 71 -14.67 -4.18 -2.74
CA ARG A 71 -13.46 -5.00 -2.61
C ARG A 71 -12.37 -4.28 -1.80
N LEU A 72 -12.09 -3.03 -2.14
CA LEU A 72 -11.10 -2.21 -1.45
C LEU A 72 -11.48 -2.00 0.02
N PHE A 73 -12.75 -1.71 0.31
CA PHE A 73 -13.23 -1.49 1.68
C PHE A 73 -13.07 -2.74 2.55
N ILE A 74 -13.54 -3.90 2.08
CA ILE A 74 -13.45 -5.17 2.83
C ILE A 74 -12.01 -5.51 3.20
N LEU A 75 -11.04 -5.15 2.35
CA LEU A 75 -9.62 -5.44 2.58
C LEU A 75 -8.89 -4.33 3.37
N SER A 76 -9.51 -3.14 3.54
CA SER A 76 -8.81 -1.97 4.10
C SER A 76 -8.88 -1.82 5.60
N ASP A 77 -9.95 -2.33 6.23
CA ASP A 77 -10.26 -1.99 7.61
C ASP A 77 -9.33 -2.68 8.62
N SER A 78 -9.21 -4.00 8.50
CA SER A 78 -8.44 -4.80 9.46
C SER A 78 -7.81 -6.03 8.81
N PRO A 79 -6.82 -6.67 9.48
CA PRO A 79 -6.30 -7.95 9.01
C PRO A 79 -7.42 -8.96 8.80
N PRO A 80 -7.38 -9.80 7.75
CA PRO A 80 -8.47 -10.70 7.39
C PRO A 80 -8.97 -11.62 8.51
N ALA A 81 -8.09 -12.00 9.44
CA ALA A 81 -8.43 -12.87 10.56
C ALA A 81 -9.25 -12.18 11.68
N ARG A 82 -9.35 -10.86 11.67
CA ARG A 82 -10.09 -10.08 12.68
C ARG A 82 -11.50 -9.76 12.21
N ASP A 83 -12.38 -9.61 13.20
CA ASP A 83 -13.70 -9.06 12.96
C ASP A 83 -13.59 -7.56 12.65
N PHE A 84 -14.47 -7.03 11.81
CA PHE A 84 -14.55 -5.60 11.54
C PHE A 84 -16.01 -5.13 11.43
N ASP A 85 -16.25 -3.87 11.78
CA ASP A 85 -17.56 -3.25 11.64
C ASP A 85 -17.73 -2.60 10.26
N TRP A 86 -18.89 -2.84 9.65
CA TRP A 86 -19.25 -2.17 8.41
C TRP A 86 -19.43 -0.68 8.64
N SER A 87 -18.80 0.14 7.83
CA SER A 87 -18.85 1.59 7.90
C SER A 87 -19.18 2.19 6.53
N ASP A 88 -20.33 2.81 6.39
CA ASP A 88 -20.71 3.50 5.15
C ASP A 88 -19.75 4.66 4.85
N ALA A 89 -19.28 5.38 5.87
CA ALA A 89 -18.24 6.39 5.72
C ALA A 89 -16.90 5.80 5.24
N GLY A 90 -16.59 4.57 5.65
CA GLY A 90 -15.41 3.82 5.17
C GLY A 90 -15.54 3.47 3.70
N VAL A 91 -16.71 3.02 3.25
CA VAL A 91 -17.02 2.76 1.82
C VAL A 91 -16.86 4.03 0.99
N GLU A 92 -17.46 5.14 1.45
CA GLU A 92 -17.33 6.44 0.78
C GLU A 92 -15.87 6.92 0.70
N GLY A 93 -15.09 6.70 1.76
CA GLY A 93 -13.66 7.00 1.80
C GLY A 93 -12.85 6.19 0.78
N CYS A 94 -13.21 4.91 0.58
CA CYS A 94 -12.62 4.07 -0.45
C CYS A 94 -13.01 4.53 -1.87
N TYR A 95 -14.27 4.88 -2.09
CA TYR A 95 -14.75 5.43 -3.36
C TYR A 95 -14.02 6.73 -3.73
N LYS A 96 -13.90 7.67 -2.79
CA LYS A 96 -13.13 8.90 -2.99
C LYS A 96 -11.66 8.64 -3.33
N PHE A 97 -11.06 7.63 -2.71
CA PHE A 97 -9.69 7.23 -3.03
C PHE A 97 -9.57 6.67 -4.46
N LEU A 98 -10.47 5.78 -4.89
CA LEU A 98 -10.46 5.26 -6.26
C LEU A 98 -10.66 6.37 -7.30
N ASN A 99 -11.60 7.27 -7.06
CA ASN A 99 -11.78 8.44 -7.94
C ASN A 99 -10.54 9.35 -7.99
N ARG A 100 -9.79 9.43 -6.90
CA ARG A 100 -8.52 10.18 -6.88
C ARG A 100 -7.46 9.49 -7.74
N VAL A 101 -7.35 8.16 -7.66
CA VAL A 101 -6.44 7.40 -8.53
C VAL A 101 -6.84 7.53 -10.00
N TRP A 102 -8.13 7.40 -10.29
CA TRP A 102 -8.66 7.60 -11.64
C TRP A 102 -8.29 8.96 -12.22
N ARG A 103 -8.51 10.04 -11.46
CA ARG A 103 -8.15 11.40 -11.88
C ARG A 103 -6.65 11.58 -12.07
N LEU A 104 -5.82 10.98 -11.21
CA LEU A 104 -4.36 11.02 -11.37
C LEU A 104 -3.94 10.55 -12.76
N VAL A 105 -4.58 9.50 -13.28
CA VAL A 105 -4.27 8.96 -14.59
C VAL A 105 -4.92 9.78 -15.70
N SER A 106 -6.23 10.00 -15.64
CA SER A 106 -7.00 10.64 -16.72
C SER A 106 -6.55 12.09 -17.00
N GLU A 107 -6.23 12.86 -15.95
CA GLU A 107 -5.73 14.23 -16.10
C GLU A 107 -4.27 14.31 -16.59
N ASN A 108 -3.52 13.21 -16.54
CA ASN A 108 -2.11 13.17 -16.90
C ASN A 108 -1.79 12.13 -18.00
N GLN A 109 -2.78 11.62 -18.70
CA GLN A 109 -2.65 10.57 -19.71
C GLN A 109 -1.59 10.88 -20.76
N ASN A 110 -1.49 12.13 -21.19
CA ASN A 110 -0.51 12.60 -22.20
C ASN A 110 0.96 12.49 -21.73
N TYR A 111 1.21 12.30 -20.45
CA TYR A 111 2.55 12.13 -19.86
C TYR A 111 2.88 10.66 -19.57
N ILE A 112 1.93 9.75 -19.79
CA ILE A 112 2.11 8.32 -19.48
C ILE A 112 2.47 7.58 -20.76
N THR A 113 3.55 6.83 -20.71
CA THR A 113 3.98 5.91 -21.76
C THR A 113 4.34 4.56 -21.16
N LYS A 114 3.96 3.46 -21.84
CA LYS A 114 4.35 2.12 -21.42
C LYS A 114 5.80 1.76 -21.77
N ASP A 115 6.40 2.49 -22.70
CA ASP A 115 7.79 2.28 -23.16
C ASP A 115 8.79 3.11 -22.34
N TYR A 116 8.45 3.43 -21.08
CA TYR A 116 9.31 4.20 -20.18
C TYR A 116 10.62 3.46 -19.87
N LYS A 117 11.67 4.25 -19.66
CA LYS A 117 12.99 3.76 -19.24
C LYS A 117 13.50 4.59 -18.07
N ILE A 118 13.94 3.91 -17.02
CA ILE A 118 14.59 4.57 -15.89
C ILE A 118 16.10 4.46 -16.08
N GLU A 119 16.72 5.60 -16.34
CA GLU A 119 18.16 5.71 -16.59
C GLU A 119 18.78 6.54 -15.46
N PHE A 120 19.80 5.99 -14.79
CA PHE A 120 20.51 6.68 -13.71
C PHE A 120 21.79 7.37 -14.25
N PRO A 121 22.21 8.50 -13.63
CA PRO A 121 21.63 9.13 -12.43
C PRO A 121 20.39 9.95 -12.73
N LEU A 122 19.43 9.96 -11.80
CA LEU A 122 18.23 10.78 -11.86
C LEU A 122 18.41 12.10 -11.10
N LYS A 123 17.60 13.10 -11.41
CA LYS A 123 17.40 14.27 -10.51
C LYS A 123 16.90 13.78 -9.17
N ARG A 124 17.28 14.50 -8.08
CA ARG A 124 16.96 14.07 -6.70
C ARG A 124 15.49 13.75 -6.48
N GLU A 125 14.59 14.61 -6.92
CA GLU A 125 13.15 14.43 -6.76
C GLU A 125 12.60 13.21 -7.53
N ASN A 126 13.21 12.89 -8.67
CA ASN A 126 12.89 11.72 -9.48
C ASN A 126 13.44 10.45 -8.85
N ASP A 127 14.68 10.48 -8.35
CA ASP A 127 15.29 9.38 -7.58
C ASP A 127 14.47 9.07 -6.33
N ASP A 128 14.04 10.10 -5.56
CA ASP A 128 13.21 9.93 -4.37
C ASP A 128 11.86 9.24 -4.71
N LEU A 129 11.21 9.59 -5.82
CA LEU A 129 9.98 8.94 -6.25
C LEU A 129 10.23 7.49 -6.68
N VAL A 130 11.26 7.24 -7.49
CA VAL A 130 11.63 5.88 -7.94
C VAL A 130 11.91 4.97 -6.75
N ARG A 131 12.65 5.44 -5.74
CA ARG A 131 12.88 4.70 -4.50
C ARG A 131 11.60 4.41 -3.75
N THR A 132 10.70 5.40 -3.65
CA THR A 132 9.37 5.23 -3.02
C THR A 132 8.57 4.13 -3.72
N VAL A 133 8.61 4.08 -5.06
CA VAL A 133 7.97 3.00 -5.83
C VAL A 133 8.57 1.64 -5.48
N HIS A 134 9.91 1.51 -5.48
CA HIS A 134 10.57 0.25 -5.12
C HIS A 134 10.27 -0.20 -3.69
N MET A 135 10.21 0.73 -2.73
CA MET A 135 9.78 0.46 -1.35
C MET A 135 8.33 -0.04 -1.29
N ALA A 136 7.43 0.58 -2.07
CA ALA A 136 6.03 0.16 -2.16
C ALA A 136 5.91 -1.25 -2.75
N ILE A 137 6.59 -1.56 -3.86
CA ILE A 137 6.60 -2.90 -4.45
C ILE A 137 7.03 -3.94 -3.40
N LYS A 138 8.18 -3.71 -2.75
CA LYS A 138 8.71 -4.61 -1.73
C LYS A 138 7.74 -4.82 -0.58
N GLY A 139 7.23 -3.72 -0.01
CA GLY A 139 6.34 -3.76 1.15
C GLY A 139 5.01 -4.45 0.84
N ILE A 140 4.39 -4.12 -0.30
CA ILE A 140 3.13 -4.71 -0.75
C ILE A 140 3.30 -6.20 -1.05
N THR A 141 4.37 -6.57 -1.74
CA THR A 141 4.66 -7.98 -2.05
C THR A 141 4.82 -8.80 -0.79
N ASN A 142 5.57 -8.30 0.20
CA ASN A 142 5.77 -8.99 1.47
C ASN A 142 4.47 -9.14 2.26
N ASP A 143 3.66 -8.07 2.34
CA ASP A 143 2.38 -8.09 3.06
C ASP A 143 1.39 -9.10 2.45
N ILE A 144 1.38 -9.24 1.11
CA ILE A 144 0.52 -10.20 0.42
C ILE A 144 1.07 -11.62 0.59
N ALA A 145 2.37 -11.81 0.33
CA ALA A 145 2.95 -13.15 0.22
C ALA A 145 3.13 -13.86 1.57
N ASN A 146 3.45 -13.13 2.63
CA ASN A 146 3.84 -13.73 3.89
C ASN A 146 2.70 -13.74 4.92
N ASP A 147 2.00 -12.61 5.07
CA ASP A 147 1.14 -12.37 6.23
C ASP A 147 -0.33 -12.10 5.86
N PHE A 148 -0.65 -12.01 4.57
CA PHE A 148 -1.98 -11.61 4.08
C PHE A 148 -2.50 -10.32 4.73
N GLN A 149 -1.60 -9.34 4.97
CA GLN A 149 -1.91 -8.07 5.62
C GLN A 149 -2.49 -7.07 4.61
N PHE A 150 -3.67 -7.34 4.10
CA PHE A 150 -4.28 -6.52 3.03
C PHE A 150 -4.55 -5.07 3.46
N ASN A 151 -4.86 -4.84 4.73
CA ASN A 151 -5.06 -3.49 5.26
C ASN A 151 -3.80 -2.62 5.15
N THR A 152 -2.61 -3.19 5.40
CA THR A 152 -1.34 -2.48 5.22
C THR A 152 -0.99 -2.30 3.75
N VAL A 153 -1.37 -3.25 2.88
CA VAL A 153 -1.27 -3.09 1.41
C VAL A 153 -2.03 -1.86 0.95
N ILE A 154 -3.28 -1.69 1.39
CA ILE A 154 -4.12 -0.55 0.98
C ILE A 154 -3.57 0.77 1.56
N SER A 155 -3.01 0.78 2.76
CA SER A 155 -2.28 1.94 3.28
C SER A 155 -1.12 2.33 2.38
N LYS A 156 -0.34 1.35 1.90
CA LYS A 156 0.77 1.59 0.95
C LYS A 156 0.30 2.09 -0.43
N TYR A 157 -0.88 1.65 -0.91
CA TYR A 157 -1.46 2.26 -2.13
C TYR A 157 -1.73 3.75 -1.92
N ARG A 158 -2.28 4.13 -0.75
CA ARG A 158 -2.55 5.54 -0.43
C ARG A 158 -1.27 6.35 -0.28
N GLU A 159 -0.25 5.80 0.37
CA GLU A 159 1.07 6.42 0.53
C GLU A 159 1.74 6.65 -0.83
N LEU A 160 1.78 5.64 -1.70
CA LEU A 160 2.35 5.77 -3.04
C LEU A 160 1.56 6.78 -3.88
N THR A 161 0.22 6.74 -3.84
CA THR A 161 -0.62 7.72 -4.53
C THR A 161 -0.32 9.14 -4.05
N ASN A 162 -0.17 9.36 -2.74
CA ASN A 162 0.19 10.66 -2.19
C ASN A 162 1.57 11.11 -2.70
N ALA A 163 2.56 10.24 -2.68
CA ALA A 163 3.91 10.56 -3.16
C ALA A 163 3.91 10.97 -4.64
N ILE A 164 3.12 10.27 -5.48
CA ILE A 164 2.98 10.62 -6.90
C ILE A 164 2.31 11.99 -7.06
N TYR A 165 1.24 12.28 -6.30
CA TYR A 165 0.59 13.59 -6.33
C TYR A 165 1.51 14.72 -5.86
N ASP A 166 2.24 14.50 -4.77
CA ASP A 166 3.18 15.49 -4.21
C ASP A 166 4.33 15.77 -5.19
N TRP A 167 4.83 14.74 -5.87
CA TRP A 167 5.81 14.88 -6.93
C TRP A 167 5.22 15.63 -8.14
N ARG A 168 4.03 15.23 -8.61
CA ARG A 168 3.34 15.86 -9.74
C ARG A 168 3.06 17.35 -9.49
N GLY A 169 2.62 17.69 -8.29
CA GLY A 169 2.31 19.07 -7.91
C GLY A 169 3.48 20.04 -7.93
N LYS A 170 4.72 19.53 -7.94
CA LYS A 170 5.95 20.35 -8.06
C LYS A 170 6.38 20.59 -9.50
N LYS A 171 5.68 19.99 -10.49
CA LYS A 171 6.04 20.06 -11.91
C LYS A 171 5.07 20.98 -12.66
N SER A 172 5.59 22.02 -13.29
CA SER A 172 4.85 22.85 -14.26
C SER A 172 4.79 22.15 -15.63
N ASP A 173 5.93 21.63 -16.06
CA ASP A 173 6.09 20.87 -17.30
C ASP A 173 6.90 19.60 -17.04
N PHE A 174 6.73 18.60 -17.90
CA PHE A 174 7.45 17.33 -17.81
C PHE A 174 8.60 17.28 -18.83
N THR A 175 9.81 17.08 -18.33
CA THR A 175 10.92 16.62 -19.15
C THR A 175 10.72 15.16 -19.56
N ASP A 176 11.52 14.64 -20.48
CA ASP A 176 11.43 13.22 -20.85
C ASP A 176 11.81 12.30 -19.69
N GLU A 177 12.76 12.71 -18.82
CA GLU A 177 13.03 12.01 -17.55
C GLU A 177 11.80 11.99 -16.65
N ASP A 178 11.11 13.12 -16.51
CA ASP A 178 9.91 13.22 -15.68
C ASP A 178 8.77 12.32 -16.20
N LYS A 179 8.57 12.26 -17.52
CA LYS A 179 7.58 11.36 -18.16
C LYS A 179 7.89 9.89 -17.87
N ASN A 180 9.15 9.49 -17.98
CA ASN A 180 9.59 8.12 -17.70
C ASN A 180 9.34 7.75 -16.23
N VAL A 181 9.74 8.63 -15.30
CA VAL A 181 9.57 8.41 -13.85
C VAL A 181 8.09 8.40 -13.46
N PHE A 182 7.30 9.32 -14.00
CA PHE A 182 5.87 9.37 -13.76
C PHE A 182 5.15 8.12 -14.30
N SER A 183 5.48 7.71 -15.52
CA SER A 183 4.94 6.49 -16.14
C SER A 183 5.28 5.26 -15.31
N PHE A 184 6.53 5.11 -14.89
CA PHE A 184 6.96 4.03 -14.00
C PHE A 184 6.14 4.01 -12.71
N ALA A 185 6.00 5.17 -12.06
CA ALA A 185 5.29 5.25 -10.78
C ALA A 185 3.80 4.93 -10.92
N VAL A 186 3.12 5.51 -11.91
CA VAL A 186 1.68 5.32 -12.12
C VAL A 186 1.39 3.90 -12.58
N LEU A 187 2.07 3.39 -13.59
CA LEU A 187 1.82 2.03 -14.09
C LEU A 187 2.15 0.96 -13.05
N THR A 188 3.18 1.18 -12.22
CA THR A 188 3.44 0.31 -11.08
C THR A 188 2.31 0.36 -10.05
N LEU A 189 1.82 1.55 -9.69
CA LEU A 189 0.68 1.68 -8.77
C LEU A 189 -0.53 0.89 -9.27
N ILE A 190 -0.90 1.04 -10.55
CA ILE A 190 -2.06 0.36 -11.14
C ILE A 190 -1.86 -1.17 -11.16
N LYS A 191 -0.67 -1.65 -11.52
CA LYS A 191 -0.35 -3.09 -11.48
C LYS A 191 -0.42 -3.64 -10.05
N LEU A 192 0.08 -2.92 -9.06
CA LEU A 192 0.00 -3.33 -7.66
C LEU A 192 -1.45 -3.33 -7.14
N MET A 193 -2.30 -2.44 -7.63
CA MET A 193 -3.71 -2.35 -7.27
C MET A 193 -4.59 -3.40 -7.98
N ALA A 194 -4.18 -3.91 -9.12
CA ALA A 194 -4.99 -4.81 -9.96
C ALA A 194 -5.63 -6.01 -9.22
N PRO A 195 -4.98 -6.69 -8.26
CA PRO A 195 -5.63 -7.78 -7.52
C PRO A 195 -6.82 -7.33 -6.66
N VAL A 196 -6.86 -6.07 -6.27
CA VAL A 196 -7.90 -5.48 -5.41
C VAL A 196 -8.94 -4.73 -6.25
N THR A 197 -8.50 -3.86 -7.13
CA THR A 197 -9.35 -2.98 -7.98
C THR A 197 -9.37 -3.48 -9.42
N VAL A 198 -9.95 -4.66 -9.57
CA VAL A 198 -9.87 -5.47 -10.81
C VAL A 198 -10.36 -4.71 -12.04
N HIS A 199 -11.52 -4.06 -11.94
CA HIS A 199 -12.14 -3.39 -13.08
C HIS A 199 -11.46 -2.06 -13.40
N MET A 200 -11.23 -1.24 -12.38
CA MET A 200 -10.59 0.06 -12.58
C MET A 200 -9.16 -0.07 -13.12
N SER A 201 -8.41 -1.05 -12.61
CA SER A 201 -7.03 -1.28 -13.06
C SER A 201 -6.99 -1.76 -14.50
N GLU A 202 -7.91 -2.62 -14.92
CA GLU A 202 -8.03 -3.09 -16.30
C GLU A 202 -8.39 -1.95 -17.24
N GLU A 203 -9.39 -1.13 -16.89
CA GLU A 203 -9.80 0.00 -17.70
C GLU A 203 -8.67 1.01 -17.87
N ILE A 204 -8.01 1.40 -16.78
CA ILE A 204 -6.86 2.30 -16.86
C ILE A 204 -5.74 1.70 -17.72
N TRP A 205 -5.50 0.39 -17.64
CA TRP A 205 -4.48 -0.27 -18.45
C TRP A 205 -4.76 -0.11 -19.94
N HIS A 206 -6.01 -0.27 -20.36
CA HIS A 206 -6.41 -0.04 -21.76
C HIS A 206 -6.33 1.42 -22.14
N ASP A 207 -6.77 2.34 -21.29
CA ASP A 207 -6.72 3.78 -21.53
C ASP A 207 -5.30 4.31 -21.78
N VAL A 208 -4.30 3.73 -21.11
CA VAL A 208 -2.89 4.10 -21.32
C VAL A 208 -2.21 3.30 -22.44
N GLY A 209 -2.98 2.55 -23.22
CA GLY A 209 -2.50 1.79 -24.38
C GLY A 209 -1.85 0.44 -24.01
N GLY A 210 -2.17 -0.13 -22.87
CA GLY A 210 -1.80 -1.50 -22.51
C GLY A 210 -2.36 -2.53 -23.49
N ALA A 211 -1.60 -3.54 -23.81
CA ALA A 211 -2.04 -4.65 -24.65
C ALA A 211 -2.39 -5.87 -23.78
N GLY A 212 -3.46 -6.58 -24.12
CA GLY A 212 -3.93 -7.70 -23.31
C GLY A 212 -4.47 -7.23 -21.95
N SER A 213 -4.63 -8.16 -21.03
CA SER A 213 -5.11 -7.85 -19.68
C SER A 213 -3.98 -7.49 -18.74
N ILE A 214 -4.19 -6.50 -17.86
CA ILE A 214 -3.26 -6.17 -16.78
C ILE A 214 -3.05 -7.37 -15.84
N HIS A 215 -4.04 -8.26 -15.76
CA HIS A 215 -4.00 -9.45 -14.90
C HIS A 215 -3.08 -10.55 -15.46
N ASP A 216 -2.71 -10.48 -16.73
CA ASP A 216 -1.73 -11.37 -17.36
C ASP A 216 -0.29 -10.81 -17.26
N GLU A 217 -0.17 -9.55 -16.79
CA GLU A 217 1.11 -8.91 -16.62
C GLU A 217 1.92 -9.52 -15.47
N LYS A 218 3.25 -9.54 -15.64
CA LYS A 218 4.14 -9.99 -14.56
C LYS A 218 4.05 -9.05 -13.37
N TRP A 219 4.08 -9.64 -12.17
CA TRP A 219 4.15 -8.87 -10.94
C TRP A 219 5.39 -7.97 -10.90
N CYS A 220 5.25 -6.80 -10.29
CA CYS A 220 6.32 -5.82 -10.20
C CYS A 220 7.51 -6.35 -9.38
N VAL A 221 8.73 -6.05 -9.82
CA VAL A 221 9.97 -6.43 -9.14
C VAL A 221 10.65 -5.19 -8.59
N TRP A 222 11.26 -5.31 -7.41
CA TRP A 222 12.01 -4.21 -6.80
C TRP A 222 13.51 -4.45 -6.87
N ASP A 223 14.29 -3.37 -6.85
CA ASP A 223 15.72 -3.40 -6.59
C ASP A 223 15.96 -3.16 -5.10
N GLU A 224 16.72 -4.05 -4.45
CA GLU A 224 17.00 -3.98 -3.02
C GLU A 224 17.80 -2.71 -2.62
N ASN A 225 18.62 -2.16 -3.51
CA ASN A 225 19.35 -0.93 -3.23
C ASN A 225 18.46 0.31 -3.33
N LEU A 226 17.47 0.28 -4.22
CA LEU A 226 16.49 1.36 -4.37
C LEU A 226 15.38 1.25 -3.32
N ALA A 227 15.04 0.04 -2.87
CA ALA A 227 14.04 -0.19 -1.83
C ALA A 227 14.53 0.04 -0.40
N LYS A 228 15.76 0.53 -0.20
CA LYS A 228 16.23 1.01 1.09
C LYS A 228 15.70 2.42 1.32
N ALA A 229 15.18 2.70 2.52
CA ALA A 229 14.80 4.03 2.89
C ALA A 229 16.02 4.95 2.76
N SER A 230 15.94 5.95 1.89
CA SER A 230 17.01 6.95 1.76
C SER A 230 16.96 7.98 2.89
N LYS A 231 15.81 8.09 3.55
CA LYS A 231 15.58 9.02 4.66
C LYS A 231 14.97 8.33 5.86
N ILE A 232 15.41 8.75 7.03
CA ILE A 232 14.88 8.35 8.32
C ILE A 232 14.27 9.57 9.03
N THR A 233 13.22 9.35 9.81
CA THR A 233 12.73 10.39 10.72
C THR A 233 13.56 10.34 11.99
N LEU A 234 14.44 11.33 12.15
CA LEU A 234 15.25 11.54 13.34
C LEU A 234 14.42 12.27 14.40
N VAL A 235 14.10 11.60 15.49
CA VAL A 235 13.41 12.23 16.62
C VAL A 235 14.43 13.00 17.46
N VAL A 236 14.23 14.31 17.65
CA VAL A 236 15.11 15.13 18.49
C VAL A 236 14.44 15.34 19.85
N GLN A 237 15.17 14.97 20.89
CA GLN A 237 14.77 15.13 22.29
C GLN A 237 15.68 16.14 22.99
N VAL A 238 15.13 16.79 24.00
CA VAL A 238 15.88 17.58 24.98
C VAL A 238 15.45 17.15 26.37
N ASN A 239 16.39 16.63 27.15
CA ASN A 239 16.13 16.04 28.47
C ASN A 239 15.04 14.95 28.43
N GLY A 240 15.11 14.05 27.44
CA GLY A 240 14.19 12.92 27.26
C GLY A 240 12.80 13.27 26.72
N LYS A 241 12.52 14.56 26.45
CA LYS A 241 11.23 14.98 25.87
C LYS A 241 11.38 15.33 24.39
N VAL A 242 10.53 14.75 23.54
CA VAL A 242 10.52 15.03 22.10
C VAL A 242 10.25 16.53 21.87
N LYS A 243 11.10 17.16 21.09
CA LYS A 243 11.03 18.58 20.74
C LYS A 243 10.89 18.81 19.24
N ASP A 244 11.50 17.95 18.43
CA ASP A 244 11.42 18.06 16.99
C ASP A 244 11.48 16.71 16.31
N LYS A 245 11.13 16.67 15.02
CA LYS A 245 11.30 15.52 14.13
C LYS A 245 11.93 16.07 12.84
N LEU A 246 13.11 15.57 12.53
CA LEU A 246 13.87 15.97 11.35
C LEU A 246 13.95 14.80 10.36
N GLU A 247 13.97 15.10 9.07
CA GLU A 247 14.35 14.12 8.06
C GLU A 247 15.88 14.09 7.96
N ALA A 248 16.44 12.90 8.02
CA ALA A 248 17.86 12.66 7.88
C ALA A 248 18.11 11.56 6.86
N ASP A 249 19.19 11.64 6.11
CA ASP A 249 19.58 10.55 5.23
C ASP A 249 20.03 9.34 6.08
N GLU A 250 19.62 8.14 5.69
CA GLU A 250 19.89 6.90 6.44
C GLU A 250 21.39 6.60 6.58
N GLY A 251 22.21 7.15 5.66
CA GLY A 251 23.66 6.99 5.61
C GLY A 251 24.47 7.97 6.47
N LEU A 252 23.82 8.91 7.16
CA LEU A 252 24.53 9.88 7.99
C LEU A 252 25.21 9.23 9.18
N SER A 253 26.44 9.63 9.45
CA SER A 253 27.19 9.25 10.64
C SER A 253 26.57 9.86 11.92
N ASP A 254 26.91 9.31 13.08
CA ASP A 254 26.44 9.81 14.37
C ASP A 254 26.79 11.30 14.58
N ASP A 255 27.92 11.76 14.08
CA ASP A 255 28.33 13.17 14.21
C ASP A 255 27.53 14.08 13.25
N GLU A 256 27.20 13.63 12.07
CA GLU A 256 26.31 14.34 11.15
C GLU A 256 24.89 14.43 11.70
N LEU A 257 24.38 13.33 12.30
CA LEU A 257 23.07 13.33 12.98
C LEU A 257 23.04 14.27 14.18
N LYS A 258 24.12 14.37 14.97
CA LYS A 258 24.26 15.38 16.03
C LYS A 258 24.20 16.79 15.49
N ASN A 259 24.98 17.08 14.45
CA ASN A 259 25.00 18.39 13.84
C ASN A 259 23.64 18.78 13.25
N LEU A 260 22.96 17.87 12.60
CA LEU A 260 21.62 18.06 12.09
C LEU A 260 20.63 18.38 13.22
N ALA A 261 20.65 17.63 14.31
CA ALA A 261 19.78 17.88 15.47
C ALA A 261 20.04 19.23 16.11
N LEU A 262 21.32 19.64 16.25
CA LEU A 262 21.72 20.93 16.82
C LEU A 262 21.41 22.10 15.87
N SER A 263 21.27 21.86 14.58
CA SER A 263 20.90 22.90 13.60
C SER A 263 19.41 23.25 13.60
N SER A 264 18.56 22.43 14.21
CA SER A 264 17.12 22.67 14.33
C SER A 264 16.85 23.96 15.11
N ASP A 265 16.00 24.83 14.55
CA ASP A 265 15.65 26.11 15.18
C ASP A 265 15.02 25.94 16.57
N LYS A 266 14.15 24.92 16.72
CA LYS A 266 13.54 24.57 18.01
C LYS A 266 14.56 24.11 19.04
N VAL A 267 15.61 23.42 18.63
CA VAL A 267 16.70 23.00 19.53
C VAL A 267 17.57 24.19 19.91
N LYS A 268 17.91 25.05 18.95
CA LYS A 268 18.67 26.29 19.20
C LYS A 268 17.98 27.20 20.21
N GLU A 269 16.67 27.41 20.06
CA GLU A 269 15.87 28.20 21.01
C GLU A 269 15.90 27.61 22.42
N LEU A 270 15.76 26.29 22.54
CA LEU A 270 15.71 25.62 23.86
C LEU A 270 17.08 25.53 24.54
N THR A 271 18.15 25.58 23.78
CA THR A 271 19.54 25.49 24.27
C THR A 271 20.22 26.87 24.37
N ALA A 272 19.59 27.94 23.90
CA ALA A 272 20.11 29.27 23.97
C ALA A 272 20.47 29.65 25.44
N GLY A 273 21.73 30.04 25.66
CA GLY A 273 22.23 30.39 26.98
C GLY A 273 22.42 29.25 27.96
N LYS A 274 22.35 28.00 27.51
CA LYS A 274 22.55 26.79 28.33
C LYS A 274 23.74 26.00 27.85
N ASN A 275 24.42 25.32 28.78
CA ASN A 275 25.48 24.36 28.44
C ASN A 275 24.89 23.01 28.06
N ILE A 276 25.24 22.49 26.88
CA ILE A 276 24.93 21.13 26.45
C ILE A 276 25.95 20.20 27.11
N VAL A 277 25.49 19.41 28.07
CA VAL A 277 26.34 18.49 28.84
C VAL A 277 26.70 17.24 28.05
N LYS A 278 25.73 16.71 27.30
CA LYS A 278 25.90 15.47 26.54
C LYS A 278 24.90 15.40 25.39
N VAL A 279 25.35 14.88 24.25
CA VAL A 279 24.47 14.50 23.12
C VAL A 279 24.59 13.00 22.91
N ILE A 280 23.46 12.31 22.98
CA ILE A 280 23.37 10.86 22.79
C ILE A 280 22.64 10.60 21.48
N VAL A 281 23.29 9.88 20.58
CA VAL A 281 22.68 9.41 19.33
C VAL A 281 22.27 7.96 19.49
N VAL A 282 21.03 7.65 19.18
CA VAL A 282 20.59 6.28 18.93
C VAL A 282 20.47 6.16 17.41
N PRO A 283 21.37 5.41 16.76
CA PRO A 283 21.46 5.35 15.30
C PRO A 283 20.11 5.09 14.66
N LYS A 284 19.78 5.86 13.62
CA LYS A 284 18.53 5.75 12.83
C LYS A 284 17.22 5.97 13.62
N LYS A 285 17.27 6.46 14.86
CA LYS A 285 16.07 6.64 15.68
C LYS A 285 15.94 8.03 16.31
N LEU A 286 16.90 8.42 17.14
CA LEU A 286 16.79 9.67 17.87
C LEU A 286 18.15 10.27 18.26
N VAL A 287 18.13 11.60 18.51
CA VAL A 287 19.20 12.35 19.16
C VAL A 287 18.61 13.02 20.41
N ASN A 288 19.28 12.84 21.56
CA ASN A 288 18.88 13.44 22.82
C ASN A 288 20.03 14.26 23.41
#